data_f2917ab8123ad9477eeedcd322ad73c7
#
_entry.id   f2917ab8123ad9477eeedcd322ad73c7
#
_cell.length_a   1.000
_cell.length_b   1.000
_cell.length_c   1.000
_cell.angle_alpha   90.00
_cell.angle_beta   90.00
_cell.angle_gamma   90.00
#
_symmetry.space_group_name_H-M   'P 1'
#
loop_
_entity.id
_entity.type
_entity.pdbx_description
1 polymer ?
#
loop_
_entity_poly.entity_id
_entity_poly.type
_entity_poly.pdbx_seq_one_letter_code
_entity_poly.pdbx_strand_id
1 'polypeptide(L)'
;YLHQLCAVEGLLDPATYTQDNAQLQQLFDNEEVALVGLAVGGGTFIWAPMTGERVKEYNPLAPLKGPQGVQYTYYDPFGSYYLNEWIITSACKNPEVAFKFADYMYSREISMWNRLGEPGVDYRIPEAGEIGVDGKPATYEPILPWGQINSARWDEIGPTYNDFDNNGVKGDDPYELQLYLWTATEKYYAPYKPPLDMLINSKIYFVPDQARRLSEIRTDLDTYVRNSLAEFVTGVR
;
A
#
# COMPACT_ATOMS: atom_id res chain seq x y z
N TYR A 1 -9.11 -7.67 24.92
CA TYR A 1 -7.67 -7.54 24.72
C TYR A 1 -7.28 -6.09 24.45
N LEU A 2 -7.82 -5.41 23.40
CA LEU A 2 -7.49 -4.01 23.10
C LEU A 2 -7.84 -3.06 24.25
N HIS A 3 -8.97 -3.26 24.92
CA HIS A 3 -9.33 -2.52 26.14
C HIS A 3 -8.26 -2.67 27.24
N GLN A 4 -7.76 -3.88 27.46
CA GLN A 4 -6.67 -4.13 28.40
C GLN A 4 -5.45 -3.29 28.06
N LEU A 5 -5.04 -3.31 26.79
CA LEU A 5 -3.88 -2.53 26.32
C LEU A 5 -4.09 -1.02 26.44
N CYS A 6 -5.30 -0.53 26.20
CA CYS A 6 -5.63 0.90 26.22
C CYS A 6 -5.86 1.42 27.65
N ALA A 7 -6.87 0.87 28.32
CA ALA A 7 -7.38 1.43 29.57
C ALA A 7 -6.64 0.96 30.82
N VAL A 8 -5.98 -0.21 30.79
CA VAL A 8 -5.30 -0.78 31.94
C VAL A 8 -3.79 -0.63 31.86
N GLU A 9 -3.20 -0.98 30.72
CA GLU A 9 -1.74 -1.01 30.57
C GLU A 9 -1.17 0.26 29.93
N GLY A 10 -2.02 1.11 29.31
CA GLY A 10 -1.59 2.35 28.67
C GLY A 10 -0.66 2.14 27.47
N LEU A 11 -0.68 0.95 26.86
CA LEU A 11 0.17 0.59 25.71
C LEU A 11 -0.46 0.95 24.37
N LEU A 12 -1.77 1.15 24.32
CA LEU A 12 -2.50 1.61 23.14
C LEU A 12 -3.02 3.02 23.41
N ASP A 13 -2.51 4.00 22.68
CA ASP A 13 -2.95 5.38 22.80
C ASP A 13 -4.39 5.54 22.32
N PRO A 14 -5.31 6.10 23.14
CA PRO A 14 -6.68 6.41 22.71
C PRO A 14 -6.76 7.28 21.46
N ALA A 15 -5.77 8.15 21.21
CA ALA A 15 -5.67 8.97 20.03
C ALA A 15 -5.59 8.13 18.72
N THR A 16 -5.24 6.86 18.78
CA THR A 16 -5.28 5.91 17.65
C THR A 16 -6.63 5.93 16.91
N TYR A 17 -7.71 6.28 17.58
CA TYR A 17 -9.06 6.35 16.98
C TYR A 17 -9.43 7.71 16.40
N THR A 18 -8.62 8.73 16.61
CA THR A 18 -8.92 10.12 16.22
C THR A 18 -7.81 10.82 15.45
N GLN A 19 -6.57 10.33 15.54
CA GLN A 19 -5.43 10.91 14.84
C GLN A 19 -5.42 10.54 13.35
N ASP A 20 -4.89 11.43 12.54
CA ASP A 20 -4.59 11.20 11.14
C ASP A 20 -3.12 10.79 10.91
N ASN A 21 -2.77 10.50 9.65
CA ASN A 21 -1.41 10.10 9.29
C ASN A 21 -0.37 11.19 9.58
N ALA A 22 -0.70 12.47 9.42
CA ALA A 22 0.24 13.55 9.67
C ALA A 22 0.57 13.68 11.16
N GLN A 23 -0.44 13.50 12.01
CA GLN A 23 -0.24 13.46 13.46
C GLN A 23 0.59 12.27 13.89
N LEU A 24 0.36 11.09 13.29
CA LEU A 24 1.18 9.90 13.54
C LEU A 24 2.62 10.12 13.09
N GLN A 25 2.85 10.68 11.91
CA GLN A 25 4.19 11.01 11.42
C GLN A 25 4.97 11.91 12.39
N GLN A 26 4.33 12.92 12.97
CA GLN A 26 4.97 13.79 13.96
C GLN A 26 5.49 13.03 15.19
N LEU A 27 4.83 11.93 15.58
CA LEU A 27 5.32 11.07 16.67
C LEU A 27 6.55 10.26 16.27
N PHE A 28 6.65 9.87 14.99
CA PHE A 28 7.83 9.20 14.46
C PHE A 28 9.00 10.13 14.20
N ASP A 29 8.76 11.42 13.97
CA ASP A 29 9.80 12.43 13.72
C ASP A 29 10.53 12.88 15.00
N ASN A 30 10.17 12.35 16.17
CA ASN A 30 10.87 12.62 17.42
C ASN A 30 12.30 12.06 17.35
N GLU A 31 13.29 12.97 17.39
CA GLU A 31 14.72 12.62 17.23
C GLU A 31 15.30 11.97 18.49
N GLU A 32 14.79 12.31 19.69
CA GLU A 32 15.37 11.89 20.96
C GLU A 32 14.99 10.45 21.32
N VAL A 33 13.71 10.11 21.19
CA VAL A 33 13.19 8.80 21.59
C VAL A 33 12.16 8.27 20.60
N ALA A 34 12.08 6.95 20.46
CA ALA A 34 11.01 6.29 19.74
C ALA A 34 9.73 6.32 20.61
N LEU A 35 8.81 7.22 20.28
CA LEU A 35 7.53 7.37 21.01
C LEU A 35 6.54 6.26 20.64
N VAL A 36 6.61 5.73 19.44
CA VAL A 36 5.69 4.70 18.92
C VAL A 36 6.40 3.37 18.84
N GLY A 37 5.96 2.39 19.61
CA GLY A 37 6.55 1.05 19.63
C GLY A 37 6.07 0.15 18.50
N LEU A 38 4.84 0.36 18.01
CA LEU A 38 4.22 -0.42 16.93
C LEU A 38 3.28 0.47 16.12
N ALA A 39 3.37 0.39 14.80
CA ALA A 39 2.38 0.98 13.90
C ALA A 39 1.95 -0.01 12.82
N VAL A 40 0.73 0.16 12.31
CA VAL A 40 0.16 -0.66 11.24
C VAL A 40 -0.04 0.22 10.00
N GLY A 41 0.39 -0.26 8.85
CA GLY A 41 0.25 0.46 7.58
C GLY A 41 0.62 -0.39 6.39
N GLY A 42 0.47 0.16 5.19
CA GLY A 42 0.90 -0.49 3.94
C GLY A 42 2.42 -0.57 3.77
N GLY A 43 3.17 0.16 4.59
CA GLY A 43 4.63 0.16 4.63
C GLY A 43 5.13 1.22 5.59
N THR A 44 6.39 1.13 6.00
CA THR A 44 7.03 2.08 6.93
C THR A 44 7.04 3.51 6.42
N PHE A 45 7.12 3.69 5.10
CA PHE A 45 7.12 5.00 4.43
C PHE A 45 5.85 5.84 4.69
N ILE A 46 4.77 5.22 5.17
CA ILE A 46 3.52 5.94 5.50
C ILE A 46 3.71 6.82 6.74
N TRP A 47 4.54 6.40 7.68
CA TRP A 47 4.74 7.08 8.96
C TRP A 47 6.18 7.43 9.28
N ALA A 48 7.18 6.87 8.58
CA ALA A 48 8.59 7.24 8.74
C ALA A 48 9.28 7.34 7.38
N PRO A 49 9.99 8.45 7.07
CA PRO A 49 10.76 8.58 5.84
C PRO A 49 11.80 7.46 5.72
N MET A 50 11.88 6.79 4.56
CA MET A 50 12.84 5.69 4.35
C MET A 50 14.30 6.14 4.39
N THR A 51 14.54 7.44 4.17
CA THR A 51 15.89 8.06 4.27
C THR A 51 16.26 8.45 5.70
N GLY A 52 15.34 8.35 6.66
CA GLY A 52 15.56 8.71 8.05
C GLY A 52 16.26 7.61 8.86
N GLU A 53 16.94 7.98 9.93
CA GLU A 53 17.55 7.00 10.85
C GLU A 53 16.48 6.24 11.66
N ARG A 54 15.35 6.89 11.94
CA ARG A 54 14.27 6.30 12.74
C ARG A 54 13.67 5.03 12.11
N VAL A 55 13.56 4.97 10.79
CA VAL A 55 13.04 3.77 10.10
C VAL A 55 13.88 2.54 10.37
N LYS A 56 15.17 2.69 10.64
CA LYS A 56 16.12 1.59 10.90
C LYS A 56 15.88 0.92 12.26
N GLU A 57 15.16 1.57 13.17
CA GLU A 57 14.81 1.02 14.48
C GLU A 57 13.58 0.10 14.43
N TYR A 58 12.82 0.12 13.33
CA TYR A 58 11.61 -0.66 13.16
C TYR A 58 11.83 -1.86 12.25
N ASN A 59 11.24 -2.99 12.64
CA ASN A 59 11.26 -4.20 11.84
C ASN A 59 9.83 -4.64 11.53
N PRO A 60 9.59 -5.21 10.34
CA PRO A 60 8.32 -5.84 10.03
C PRO A 60 8.02 -6.96 11.02
N LEU A 61 6.79 -6.99 11.51
CA LEU A 61 6.31 -8.03 12.42
C LEU A 61 5.44 -9.03 11.63
N ALA A 62 5.78 -10.30 11.70
CA ALA A 62 4.93 -11.35 11.16
C ALA A 62 3.56 -11.35 11.85
N PRO A 63 2.48 -11.81 11.17
CA PRO A 63 1.18 -11.93 11.79
C PRO A 63 1.26 -12.68 13.12
N LEU A 64 0.60 -12.16 14.13
CA LEU A 64 0.55 -12.83 15.43
C LEU A 64 -0.34 -14.08 15.35
N LYS A 65 0.07 -15.13 16.05
CA LYS A 65 -0.70 -16.35 16.17
C LYS A 65 -1.85 -16.13 17.16
N GLY A 66 -3.08 -16.31 16.67
CA GLY A 66 -4.28 -16.20 17.50
C GLY A 66 -4.42 -17.35 18.51
N PRO A 67 -5.34 -17.24 19.49
CA PRO A 67 -5.56 -18.25 20.54
C PRO A 67 -5.91 -19.64 20.00
N GLN A 68 -6.53 -19.70 18.83
CA GLN A 68 -6.91 -20.95 18.17
C GLN A 68 -5.81 -21.51 17.25
N GLY A 69 -4.62 -20.91 17.27
CA GLY A 69 -3.49 -21.34 16.45
C GLY A 69 -3.49 -20.79 15.02
N VAL A 70 -4.49 -20.01 14.65
CA VAL A 70 -4.59 -19.38 13.32
C VAL A 70 -3.59 -18.22 13.22
N GLN A 71 -2.89 -18.16 12.08
CA GLN A 71 -1.88 -17.14 11.81
C GLN A 71 -1.91 -16.81 10.32
N TYR A 72 -2.61 -15.74 9.94
CA TYR A 72 -2.72 -15.29 8.55
C TYR A 72 -2.39 -13.81 8.44
N THR A 73 -1.82 -13.44 7.28
CA THR A 73 -1.68 -12.04 6.87
C THR A 73 -2.90 -11.58 6.09
N TYR A 74 -3.08 -10.26 6.00
CA TYR A 74 -3.96 -9.71 4.98
C TYR A 74 -3.40 -10.05 3.59
N TYR A 75 -4.25 -10.53 2.73
CA TYR A 75 -3.91 -10.85 1.35
C TYR A 75 -5.12 -10.68 0.44
N ASP A 76 -4.99 -9.87 -0.59
CA ASP A 76 -5.99 -9.71 -1.64
C ASP A 76 -5.39 -10.15 -2.99
N PRO A 77 -5.65 -11.40 -3.43
CA PRO A 77 -5.16 -11.89 -4.72
C PRO A 77 -5.86 -11.21 -5.91
N PHE A 78 -6.94 -10.47 -5.66
CA PHE A 78 -7.71 -9.76 -6.66
C PHE A 78 -7.34 -8.28 -6.75
N GLY A 79 -6.43 -7.82 -5.88
CA GLY A 79 -6.00 -6.43 -5.78
C GLY A 79 -5.21 -5.91 -6.99
N SER A 80 -4.70 -6.82 -7.83
CA SER A 80 -3.89 -6.46 -9.02
C SER A 80 -4.69 -5.76 -10.14
N TYR A 81 -6.00 -5.72 -10.03
CA TYR A 81 -6.87 -5.08 -11.01
C TYR A 81 -7.62 -3.93 -10.35
N TYR A 82 -7.25 -2.71 -10.67
CA TYR A 82 -8.02 -1.53 -10.30
C TYR A 82 -9.18 -1.35 -11.26
N LEU A 83 -10.34 -0.98 -10.74
CA LEU A 83 -11.54 -0.78 -11.53
C LEU A 83 -11.72 0.71 -11.80
N ASN A 84 -12.27 1.03 -13.01
CA ASN A 84 -12.61 2.39 -13.40
C ASN A 84 -11.40 3.34 -13.52
N GLU A 85 -10.26 2.82 -13.90
CA GLU A 85 -9.06 3.62 -14.19
C GLU A 85 -9.27 4.58 -15.37
N TRP A 86 -10.10 4.18 -16.33
CA TRP A 86 -10.44 4.98 -17.49
C TRP A 86 -11.91 4.83 -17.86
N ILE A 87 -12.64 5.93 -17.88
CA ILE A 87 -14.08 5.96 -18.19
C ILE A 87 -14.34 6.83 -19.40
N ILE A 88 -14.92 6.26 -20.46
CA ILE A 88 -15.39 7.00 -21.63
C ILE A 88 -16.89 7.23 -21.45
N THR A 89 -17.27 8.48 -21.25
CA THR A 89 -18.69 8.85 -21.05
C THR A 89 -19.43 8.98 -22.37
N SER A 90 -20.76 8.92 -22.32
CA SER A 90 -21.63 9.14 -23.49
C SER A 90 -21.53 10.57 -24.09
N ALA A 91 -20.94 11.51 -23.36
CA ALA A 91 -20.69 12.86 -23.85
C ALA A 91 -19.40 12.95 -24.71
N CYS A 92 -18.59 11.90 -24.76
CA CYS A 92 -17.35 11.89 -25.54
C CYS A 92 -17.68 11.92 -27.05
N LYS A 93 -17.17 12.94 -27.74
CA LYS A 93 -17.40 13.10 -29.19
C LYS A 93 -16.58 12.14 -30.05
N ASN A 94 -15.44 11.67 -29.53
CA ASN A 94 -14.49 10.82 -30.23
C ASN A 94 -14.11 9.60 -29.34
N PRO A 95 -15.04 8.68 -29.06
CA PRO A 95 -14.78 7.59 -28.13
C PRO A 95 -13.68 6.63 -28.59
N GLU A 96 -13.52 6.43 -29.90
CA GLU A 96 -12.43 5.62 -30.44
C GLU A 96 -11.05 6.22 -30.20
N VAL A 97 -10.94 7.55 -30.26
CA VAL A 97 -9.68 8.24 -29.94
C VAL A 97 -9.37 8.13 -28.45
N ALA A 98 -10.38 8.33 -27.60
CA ALA A 98 -10.24 8.18 -26.18
C ALA A 98 -9.83 6.73 -25.78
N PHE A 99 -10.42 5.73 -26.44
CA PHE A 99 -10.02 4.33 -26.24
C PHE A 99 -8.57 4.07 -26.66
N LYS A 100 -8.17 4.51 -27.85
CA LYS A 100 -6.79 4.35 -28.33
C LYS A 100 -5.77 5.04 -27.43
N PHE A 101 -6.14 6.18 -26.86
CA PHE A 101 -5.28 6.88 -25.91
C PHE A 101 -5.09 6.05 -24.62
N ALA A 102 -6.17 5.51 -24.06
CA ALA A 102 -6.08 4.64 -22.89
C ALA A 102 -5.29 3.37 -23.17
N ASP A 103 -5.53 2.73 -24.33
CA ASP A 103 -4.80 1.53 -24.76
C ASP A 103 -3.29 1.80 -24.90
N TYR A 104 -2.92 2.97 -25.43
CA TYR A 104 -1.51 3.39 -25.51
C TYR A 104 -0.88 3.58 -24.13
N MET A 105 -1.62 4.09 -23.15
CA MET A 105 -1.14 4.22 -21.77
C MET A 105 -0.83 2.87 -21.11
N TYR A 106 -1.49 1.79 -21.52
CA TYR A 106 -1.17 0.43 -21.08
C TYR A 106 0.08 -0.17 -21.73
N SER A 107 0.69 0.49 -22.73
CA SER A 107 1.98 0.03 -23.25
C SER A 107 3.02 0.04 -22.13
N ARG A 108 3.95 -0.94 -22.17
CA ARG A 108 4.98 -1.05 -21.12
C ARG A 108 5.86 0.19 -21.02
N GLU A 109 6.21 0.78 -22.19
CA GLU A 109 7.00 2.00 -22.25
C GLU A 109 6.34 3.16 -21.51
N ILE A 110 5.06 3.43 -21.83
CA ILE A 110 4.32 4.53 -21.21
C ILE A 110 4.01 4.23 -19.74
N SER A 111 3.72 2.98 -19.40
CA SER A 111 3.52 2.56 -18.02
C SER A 111 4.77 2.78 -17.16
N MET A 112 5.96 2.44 -17.70
CA MET A 112 7.22 2.74 -17.01
C MET A 112 7.45 4.24 -16.87
N TRP A 113 7.16 5.03 -17.91
CA TRP A 113 7.27 6.48 -17.83
C TRP A 113 6.31 7.06 -16.78
N ASN A 114 5.05 6.66 -16.82
CA ASN A 114 4.05 7.11 -15.83
C ASN A 114 4.48 6.80 -14.39
N ARG A 115 5.03 5.62 -14.17
CA ARG A 115 5.41 5.14 -12.85
C ARG A 115 6.75 5.68 -12.36
N LEU A 116 7.75 5.74 -13.24
CA LEU A 116 9.14 6.01 -12.88
C LEU A 116 9.59 7.43 -13.25
N GLY A 117 8.93 8.08 -14.21
CA GLY A 117 9.32 9.36 -14.76
C GLY A 117 10.07 9.25 -16.08
N GLU A 118 10.91 10.23 -16.42
CA GLU A 118 11.59 10.32 -17.70
C GLU A 118 12.82 9.41 -17.77
N PRO A 119 12.93 8.54 -18.81
CA PRO A 119 14.10 7.68 -19.00
C PRO A 119 15.39 8.49 -19.14
N GLY A 120 16.44 8.10 -18.41
CA GLY A 120 17.74 8.78 -18.38
C GLY A 120 17.81 9.99 -17.47
N VAL A 121 16.68 10.46 -16.93
CA VAL A 121 16.57 11.56 -15.97
C VAL A 121 16.13 11.04 -14.61
N ASP A 122 14.99 10.35 -14.57
CA ASP A 122 14.39 9.86 -13.33
C ASP A 122 14.70 8.39 -13.06
N TYR A 123 14.94 7.64 -14.12
CA TYR A 123 15.40 6.24 -14.03
C TYR A 123 16.31 5.90 -15.21
N ARG A 124 17.14 4.87 -15.05
CA ARG A 124 17.93 4.30 -16.13
C ARG A 124 17.48 2.88 -16.47
N ILE A 125 17.79 2.47 -17.70
CA ILE A 125 17.70 1.07 -18.10
C ILE A 125 18.96 0.35 -17.58
N PRO A 126 18.81 -0.80 -16.89
CA PRO A 126 19.94 -1.56 -16.35
C PRO A 126 20.85 -2.12 -17.44
N GLU A 127 22.12 -2.34 -17.08
CA GLU A 127 23.06 -3.05 -17.94
C GLU A 127 22.78 -4.57 -17.93
N ALA A 128 23.31 -5.26 -18.94
CA ALA A 128 23.17 -6.71 -19.04
C ALA A 128 23.83 -7.40 -17.83
N GLY A 129 23.07 -8.21 -17.10
CA GLY A 129 23.54 -8.94 -15.93
C GLY A 129 23.20 -8.29 -14.57
N GLU A 130 22.66 -7.08 -14.56
CA GLU A 130 22.13 -6.48 -13.35
C GLU A 130 20.86 -7.22 -12.89
N ILE A 131 20.79 -7.50 -11.60
CA ILE A 131 19.72 -8.30 -10.98
C ILE A 131 18.78 -7.40 -10.19
N GLY A 132 17.51 -7.65 -10.35
CA GLY A 132 16.44 -6.96 -9.59
C GLY A 132 16.30 -7.46 -8.15
N VAL A 133 15.51 -6.75 -7.38
CA VAL A 133 15.23 -7.10 -5.98
C VAL A 133 14.58 -8.48 -5.83
N ASP A 134 13.87 -8.96 -6.87
CA ASP A 134 13.24 -10.27 -6.93
C ASP A 134 14.19 -11.40 -7.41
N GLY A 135 15.45 -11.09 -7.66
CA GLY A 135 16.47 -12.04 -8.12
C GLY A 135 16.43 -12.33 -9.62
N LYS A 136 15.58 -11.67 -10.41
CA LYS A 136 15.50 -11.77 -11.86
C LYS A 136 16.30 -10.64 -12.53
N PRO A 137 16.50 -10.68 -13.87
CA PRO A 137 17.09 -9.56 -14.56
C PRO A 137 16.34 -8.25 -14.28
N ALA A 138 17.08 -7.23 -13.87
CA ALA A 138 16.51 -5.93 -13.56
C ALA A 138 15.93 -5.25 -14.80
N THR A 139 14.88 -4.45 -14.62
CA THR A 139 14.21 -3.73 -15.72
C THR A 139 14.37 -2.22 -15.61
N TYR A 140 14.68 -1.70 -14.44
CA TYR A 140 14.93 -0.27 -14.22
C TYR A 140 15.81 -0.07 -12.98
N GLU A 141 16.42 1.09 -12.90
CA GLU A 141 17.03 1.61 -11.68
C GLU A 141 16.55 3.05 -11.46
N PRO A 142 15.96 3.38 -10.29
CA PRO A 142 15.56 4.74 -10.00
C PRO A 142 16.80 5.64 -9.82
N ILE A 143 16.83 6.77 -10.53
CA ILE A 143 17.78 7.86 -10.31
C ILE A 143 17.19 8.81 -9.28
N LEU A 144 15.89 9.11 -9.42
CA LEU A 144 15.14 9.93 -8.47
C LEU A 144 14.53 9.02 -7.39
N PRO A 145 14.92 9.20 -6.11
CA PRO A 145 14.36 8.40 -5.01
C PRO A 145 12.84 8.45 -4.94
N TRP A 146 12.24 7.36 -4.46
CA TRP A 146 10.82 7.31 -4.16
C TRP A 146 10.43 8.37 -3.12
N GLY A 147 9.24 8.97 -3.29
CA GLY A 147 8.74 10.02 -2.40
C GLY A 147 9.18 11.44 -2.78
N GLN A 148 10.11 11.62 -3.72
CA GLN A 148 10.39 12.95 -4.27
C GLN A 148 9.31 13.35 -5.27
N ILE A 149 8.86 14.61 -5.15
CA ILE A 149 7.86 15.17 -6.06
C ILE A 149 8.46 15.26 -7.46
N ASN A 150 7.77 14.66 -8.43
CA ASN A 150 8.15 14.68 -9.83
C ASN A 150 6.88 14.85 -10.70
N SER A 151 6.85 15.90 -11.51
CA SER A 151 5.73 16.19 -12.42
C SER A 151 5.67 15.24 -13.62
N ALA A 152 6.70 14.42 -13.86
CA ALA A 152 6.71 13.43 -14.93
C ALA A 152 6.08 12.08 -14.53
N ARG A 153 5.85 11.85 -13.24
CA ARG A 153 5.21 10.63 -12.74
C ARG A 153 3.69 10.79 -12.70
N TRP A 154 3.00 9.96 -13.46
CA TRP A 154 1.54 10.02 -13.64
C TRP A 154 0.83 8.75 -13.19
N ASP A 155 1.47 7.94 -12.38
CA ASP A 155 1.01 6.61 -11.97
C ASP A 155 -0.34 6.60 -11.23
N GLU A 156 -0.76 7.72 -10.67
CA GLU A 156 -2.06 7.86 -10.01
C GLU A 156 -3.13 8.54 -10.88
N ILE A 157 -2.83 8.90 -12.13
CA ILE A 157 -3.69 9.74 -12.95
C ILE A 157 -4.36 8.97 -14.11
N GLY A 158 -3.84 7.82 -14.48
CA GLY A 158 -4.36 7.10 -15.63
C GLY A 158 -4.04 5.61 -15.63
N PRO A 159 -4.53 4.88 -16.64
CA PRO A 159 -4.30 3.46 -16.74
C PRO A 159 -2.81 3.14 -16.86
N THR A 160 -2.35 2.17 -16.09
CA THR A 160 -0.96 1.74 -16.04
C THR A 160 -0.89 0.23 -15.97
N TYR A 161 -0.04 -0.38 -16.79
CA TYR A 161 0.29 -1.79 -16.67
C TYR A 161 1.60 -1.94 -15.89
N ASN A 162 1.51 -2.47 -14.68
CA ASN A 162 2.64 -2.57 -13.78
C ASN A 162 3.05 -4.03 -13.55
N ASP A 163 4.06 -4.49 -14.28
CA ASP A 163 4.69 -5.81 -14.13
C ASP A 163 6.16 -5.70 -13.65
N PHE A 164 6.62 -4.50 -13.33
CA PHE A 164 8.05 -4.20 -13.17
C PHE A 164 8.44 -3.64 -11.79
N ASP A 165 7.51 -3.33 -10.91
CA ASP A 165 7.82 -2.74 -9.59
C ASP A 165 8.84 -3.56 -8.78
N ASN A 166 8.78 -4.88 -8.89
CA ASN A 166 9.70 -5.78 -8.19
C ASN A 166 10.96 -6.12 -9.00
N ASN A 167 11.19 -5.45 -10.12
CA ASN A 167 12.32 -5.68 -11.01
C ASN A 167 13.32 -4.51 -11.05
N GLY A 168 13.22 -3.57 -10.11
CA GLY A 168 14.23 -2.54 -9.92
C GLY A 168 15.59 -3.15 -9.54
N VAL A 169 16.68 -2.50 -9.95
CA VAL A 169 18.04 -2.95 -9.61
C VAL A 169 18.17 -3.13 -8.10
N LYS A 170 18.67 -4.28 -7.69
CA LYS A 170 18.96 -4.57 -6.30
C LYS A 170 20.22 -3.80 -5.87
N GLY A 171 20.01 -2.78 -5.04
CA GLY A 171 21.08 -2.06 -4.37
C GLY A 171 21.61 -2.79 -3.14
N ASP A 172 22.65 -2.22 -2.54
CA ASP A 172 23.26 -2.72 -1.30
C ASP A 172 22.57 -2.16 -0.03
N ASP A 173 21.75 -1.11 -0.17
CA ASP A 173 21.03 -0.51 0.94
C ASP A 173 19.76 -1.32 1.25
N PRO A 174 19.67 -2.00 2.41
CA PRO A 174 18.49 -2.76 2.79
C PRO A 174 17.25 -1.89 3.08
N TYR A 175 17.43 -0.58 3.20
CA TYR A 175 16.36 0.40 3.40
C TYR A 175 15.96 1.14 2.11
N GLU A 176 16.55 0.77 0.97
CA GLU A 176 15.97 1.16 -0.31
C GLU A 176 14.53 0.62 -0.35
N LEU A 177 13.57 1.49 -0.74
CA LEU A 177 12.15 1.21 -0.55
C LEU A 177 11.69 -0.12 -1.18
N GLN A 178 12.06 -0.39 -2.43
CA GLN A 178 11.61 -1.59 -3.13
C GLN A 178 12.24 -2.86 -2.55
N LEU A 179 13.54 -2.82 -2.24
CA LEU A 179 14.23 -3.92 -1.61
C LEU A 179 13.68 -4.21 -0.20
N TYR A 180 13.39 -3.15 0.55
CA TYR A 180 12.79 -3.28 1.88
C TYR A 180 11.40 -3.92 1.81
N LEU A 181 10.51 -3.41 0.94
CA LEU A 181 9.15 -3.92 0.80
C LEU A 181 9.12 -5.36 0.29
N TRP A 182 9.96 -5.68 -0.69
CA TRP A 182 10.11 -7.04 -1.20
C TRP A 182 10.57 -8.00 -0.10
N THR A 183 11.66 -7.66 0.58
CA THR A 183 12.24 -8.50 1.64
C THR A 183 11.26 -8.68 2.80
N ALA A 184 10.57 -7.61 3.22
CA ALA A 184 9.56 -7.67 4.26
C ALA A 184 8.39 -8.58 3.87
N THR A 185 7.91 -8.44 2.63
CA THR A 185 6.80 -9.25 2.12
C THR A 185 7.16 -10.72 2.05
N GLU A 186 8.27 -11.07 1.44
CA GLU A 186 8.68 -12.47 1.26
C GLU A 186 9.00 -13.16 2.60
N LYS A 187 9.64 -12.46 3.52
CA LYS A 187 10.06 -13.04 4.79
C LYS A 187 8.95 -13.11 5.83
N TYR A 188 8.16 -12.05 5.97
CA TYR A 188 7.26 -11.88 7.11
C TYR A 188 5.78 -12.09 6.78
N TYR A 189 5.38 -12.01 5.50
CA TYR A 189 3.97 -12.07 5.10
C TYR A 189 3.65 -13.20 4.14
N ALA A 190 4.45 -13.43 3.12
CA ALA A 190 4.17 -14.46 2.11
C ALA A 190 3.93 -15.87 2.68
N PRO A 191 4.66 -16.32 3.74
CA PRO A 191 4.42 -17.62 4.36
C PRO A 191 3.06 -17.75 5.04
N TYR A 192 2.38 -16.64 5.32
CA TYR A 192 1.14 -16.59 6.09
C TYR A 192 -0.07 -16.20 5.23
N LYS A 193 0.01 -16.31 3.92
CA LYS A 193 -1.14 -16.08 3.04
C LYS A 193 -2.24 -17.09 3.34
N PRO A 194 -3.51 -16.65 3.52
CA PRO A 194 -4.62 -17.56 3.73
C PRO A 194 -4.90 -18.38 2.46
N PRO A 195 -5.48 -19.58 2.58
CA PRO A 195 -5.99 -20.34 1.44
C PRO A 195 -7.02 -19.55 0.62
N LEU A 196 -7.00 -19.70 -0.70
CA LEU A 196 -7.87 -18.92 -1.60
C LEU A 196 -9.37 -19.15 -1.36
N ASP A 197 -9.76 -20.32 -0.89
CA ASP A 197 -11.14 -20.69 -0.55
C ASP A 197 -11.66 -19.96 0.72
N MET A 198 -10.78 -19.37 1.49
CA MET A 198 -11.11 -18.51 2.65
C MET A 198 -11.30 -17.04 2.26
N LEU A 199 -11.02 -16.68 1.01
CA LEU A 199 -11.05 -15.29 0.55
C LEU A 199 -12.32 -15.00 -0.25
N ILE A 200 -12.91 -13.85 0.04
CA ILE A 200 -14.03 -13.32 -0.77
C ILE A 200 -13.43 -12.41 -1.85
N ASN A 201 -13.88 -12.60 -3.09
CA ASN A 201 -13.47 -11.72 -4.18
C ASN A 201 -13.93 -10.28 -3.88
N SER A 202 -12.95 -9.38 -3.69
CA SER A 202 -13.21 -7.95 -3.43
C SER A 202 -13.75 -7.20 -4.65
N LYS A 203 -13.64 -7.77 -5.86
CA LYS A 203 -14.04 -7.19 -7.14
C LYS A 203 -15.39 -7.74 -7.61
N ILE A 204 -16.44 -7.58 -6.78
CA ILE A 204 -17.80 -7.99 -7.11
C ILE A 204 -18.55 -6.81 -7.70
N TYR A 205 -19.12 -7.00 -8.89
CA TYR A 205 -20.01 -6.02 -9.51
C TYR A 205 -21.45 -6.23 -9.04
N PHE A 206 -22.05 -5.17 -8.57
CA PHE A 206 -23.44 -5.12 -8.17
C PHE A 206 -24.26 -4.37 -9.20
N VAL A 207 -25.48 -4.81 -9.48
CA VAL A 207 -26.42 -3.98 -10.25
C VAL A 207 -26.77 -2.71 -9.45
N PRO A 208 -27.18 -1.61 -10.11
CA PRO A 208 -27.31 -0.30 -9.47
C PRO A 208 -28.14 -0.28 -8.19
N ASP A 209 -29.27 -1.00 -8.15
CA ASP A 209 -30.11 -1.05 -6.94
C ASP A 209 -29.43 -1.79 -5.77
N GLN A 210 -28.70 -2.86 -6.07
CA GLN A 210 -27.92 -3.58 -5.06
C GLN A 210 -26.76 -2.71 -4.55
N ALA A 211 -26.05 -2.01 -5.45
CA ALA A 211 -24.95 -1.13 -5.09
C ALA A 211 -25.44 0.02 -4.18
N ARG A 212 -26.59 0.64 -4.50
CA ARG A 212 -27.19 1.66 -3.66
C ARG A 212 -27.55 1.14 -2.28
N ARG A 213 -28.25 0.00 -2.21
CA ARG A 213 -28.66 -0.61 -0.94
C ARG A 213 -27.47 -1.04 -0.10
N LEU A 214 -26.43 -1.59 -0.73
CA LEU A 214 -25.17 -1.97 -0.07
C LEU A 214 -24.46 -0.74 0.51
N SER A 215 -24.41 0.37 -0.24
CA SER A 215 -23.79 1.62 0.22
C SER A 215 -24.50 2.20 1.45
N GLU A 216 -25.84 2.20 1.45
CA GLU A 216 -26.64 2.63 2.62
C GLU A 216 -26.31 1.79 3.87
N ILE A 217 -26.43 0.47 3.74
CA ILE A 217 -26.15 -0.47 4.85
C ILE A 217 -24.71 -0.33 5.34
N ARG A 218 -23.75 -0.23 4.42
CA ARG A 218 -22.32 -0.15 4.75
C ARG A 218 -22.00 1.12 5.54
N THR A 219 -22.55 2.26 5.14
CA THR A 219 -22.32 3.53 5.82
C THR A 219 -22.78 3.47 7.30
N ASP A 220 -23.99 2.96 7.52
CA ASP A 220 -24.55 2.84 8.87
C ASP A 220 -23.75 1.83 9.71
N LEU A 221 -23.45 0.68 9.13
CA LEU A 221 -22.73 -0.40 9.81
C LEU A 221 -21.29 0.00 10.15
N ASP A 222 -20.56 0.59 9.21
CA ASP A 222 -19.18 1.03 9.41
C ASP A 222 -19.10 2.09 10.52
N THR A 223 -20.04 3.03 10.53
CA THR A 223 -20.14 4.07 11.57
C THR A 223 -20.41 3.44 12.94
N TYR A 224 -21.39 2.55 13.01
CA TYR A 224 -21.74 1.86 14.24
C TYR A 224 -20.57 1.03 14.79
N VAL A 225 -19.92 0.24 13.94
CA VAL A 225 -18.79 -0.63 14.34
C VAL A 225 -17.62 0.20 14.82
N ARG A 226 -17.23 1.25 14.09
CA ARG A 226 -16.09 2.12 14.47
C ARG A 226 -16.33 2.80 15.80
N ASN A 227 -17.50 3.40 16.00
CA ASN A 227 -17.83 4.10 17.24
C ASN A 227 -17.89 3.12 18.41
N SER A 228 -18.58 1.99 18.25
CA SER A 228 -18.69 0.98 19.29
C SER A 228 -17.33 0.38 19.66
N LEU A 229 -16.47 0.14 18.66
CA LEU A 229 -15.12 -0.36 18.92
C LEU A 229 -14.30 0.65 19.73
N ALA A 230 -14.32 1.93 19.36
CA ALA A 230 -13.63 2.98 20.11
C ALA A 230 -14.14 3.08 21.54
N GLU A 231 -15.47 3.09 21.75
CA GLU A 231 -16.10 3.13 23.09
C GLU A 231 -15.69 1.93 23.95
N PHE A 232 -15.72 0.70 23.41
CA PHE A 232 -15.32 -0.50 24.14
C PHE A 232 -13.82 -0.52 24.46
N VAL A 233 -12.97 -0.07 23.56
CA VAL A 233 -11.52 -0.10 23.76
C VAL A 233 -11.09 0.96 24.76
N THR A 234 -11.66 2.16 24.69
CA THR A 234 -11.35 3.25 25.64
C THR A 234 -12.06 3.10 26.99
N GLY A 235 -13.02 2.19 27.12
CA GLY A 235 -13.75 1.97 28.36
C GLY A 235 -14.88 2.96 28.63
N VAL A 236 -15.36 3.66 27.62
CA VAL A 236 -16.51 4.58 27.71
C VAL A 236 -17.83 3.80 27.76
N ARG A 237 -17.83 2.57 27.23
CA ARG A 237 -19.00 1.69 27.16
C ARG A 237 -18.68 0.29 27.69
#